data_e6da7cd6aa931156ede63d1704703cc6
#
_entry.id   e6da7cd6aa931156ede63d1704703cc6
#
_cell.length_a   1.000
_cell.length_b   1.000
_cell.length_c   1.000
_cell.angle_alpha   90.00
_cell.angle_beta   90.00
_cell.angle_gamma   90.00
#
_symmetry.space_group_name_H-M   'P 1'
#
loop_
_entity.id
_entity.type
_entity.pdbx_description
1 polymer ?
#
loop_
_entity_poly.entity_id
_entity_poly.type
_entity_poly.pdbx_seq_one_letter_code
_entity_poly.pdbx_strand_id
1 'polypeptide(L)'
;MAKVQKKGAATRTRRRERKNIEKGAAHIRSSFNNTIVTITDMNGNAISWASSGEMGFRGSRKSTPFAAQTAAETAAAAAMEHGLKTVEVYVKGPGSGREAAIRALQAAGLEVTMIKDVTPIPHNGCRPPKRRRV
;
A
#
# COMPACT_ATOMS: atom_id res chain seq x y z
N MET A 1 30.11 -24.72 -13.19
CA MET A 1 29.64 -24.03 -13.23
C MET A 1 29.33 -23.41 -13.44
N ALA A 2 29.28 -23.37 -13.30
CA ALA A 2 28.60 -22.57 -13.41
C ALA A 2 28.33 -21.98 -13.41
N LYS A 3 28.26 -22.19 -13.28
CA LYS A 3 27.68 -21.43 -13.22
C LYS A 3 27.43 -20.62 -13.61
N VAL A 4 27.40 -20.76 -13.61
CA VAL A 4 26.85 -19.81 -13.89
C VAL A 4 26.53 -19.37 -14.28
N GLN A 5 26.28 -19.58 -14.22
CA GLN A 5 25.70 -19.05 -14.47
C GLN A 5 25.08 -18.60 -14.58
N LYS A 6 24.87 -18.93 -14.32
CA LYS A 6 24.10 -18.28 -14.34
C LYS A 6 24.06 -17.37 -14.21
N LYS A 7 24.27 -17.35 -13.98
CA LYS A 7 24.02 -16.28 -13.87
C LYS A 7 23.88 -15.50 -14.44
N GLY A 8 23.75 -15.53 -14.41
CA GLY A 8 23.42 -14.65 -14.66
C GLY A 8 22.81 -14.37 -15.12
N ALA A 9 22.33 -14.85 -15.19
CA ALA A 9 21.43 -14.45 -15.65
C ALA A 9 20.83 -13.68 -15.30
N ALA A 10 20.96 -13.92 -14.74
CA ALA A 10 20.30 -13.17 -14.25
C ALA A 10 20.40 -12.00 -14.59
N THR A 11 20.78 -12.01 -14.75
CA THR A 11 20.76 -11.02 -14.82
C THR A 11 20.37 -10.44 -15.83
N ARG A 12 20.13 -10.99 -16.47
CA ARG A 12 19.42 -10.41 -17.12
C ARG A 12 18.46 -9.96 -16.64
N THR A 13 18.54 -9.98 -15.65
CA THR A 13 17.58 -9.46 -14.84
C THR A 13 17.44 -8.02 -15.06
N ARG A 14 16.27 -7.61 -15.21
CA ARG A 14 15.94 -6.25 -15.20
C ARG A 14 16.42 -5.63 -13.95
N ARG A 15 17.34 -4.75 -14.05
CA ARG A 15 17.62 -3.86 -12.97
C ARG A 15 16.42 -3.01 -12.73
N ARG A 16 15.96 -2.98 -11.54
CA ARG A 16 14.99 -1.98 -11.14
C ARG A 16 15.66 -0.64 -11.21
N GLU A 17 15.14 0.21 -12.06
CA GLU A 17 15.60 1.57 -12.11
C GLU A 17 15.15 2.28 -10.85
N ARG A 18 16.06 2.97 -10.22
CA ARG A 18 15.71 3.84 -9.11
C ARG A 18 15.01 5.06 -9.67
N LYS A 19 13.79 5.25 -9.22
CA LYS A 19 13.03 6.43 -9.56
C LYS A 19 13.37 7.49 -8.51
N ASN A 20 13.85 8.64 -8.91
CA ASN A 20 14.14 9.71 -7.97
C ASN A 20 12.89 10.54 -7.75
N ILE A 21 12.04 10.08 -6.86
CA ILE A 21 10.76 10.71 -6.57
C ILE A 21 10.77 11.13 -5.10
N GLU A 22 10.77 12.43 -4.82
CA GLU A 22 10.78 12.93 -3.47
C GLU A 22 9.40 13.04 -2.85
N LYS A 23 8.41 13.37 -3.66
CA LYS A 23 7.05 13.57 -3.21
C LYS A 23 6.11 12.62 -3.91
N GLY A 24 5.24 11.98 -3.15
CA GLY A 24 4.30 11.03 -3.70
C GLY A 24 3.00 11.01 -2.93
N ALA A 25 2.18 10.05 -3.25
CA ALA A 25 0.89 9.84 -2.58
C ALA A 25 0.80 8.41 -2.10
N ALA A 26 0.28 8.23 -0.90
CA ALA A 26 -0.01 6.91 -0.35
C ALA A 26 -1.52 6.70 -0.40
N HIS A 27 -1.94 5.67 -1.11
CA HIS A 27 -3.35 5.31 -1.24
C HIS A 27 -3.62 4.10 -0.36
N ILE A 28 -4.41 4.30 0.68
CA ILE A 28 -4.75 3.25 1.63
C ILE A 28 -6.20 2.86 1.39
N ARG A 29 -6.43 1.64 0.96
CA ARG A 29 -7.75 1.09 0.82
C ARG A 29 -7.97 0.10 1.95
N SER A 30 -8.88 0.42 2.86
CA SER A 30 -9.15 -0.40 4.02
C SER A 30 -10.58 -0.92 3.96
N SER A 31 -10.74 -2.22 3.78
CA SER A 31 -12.04 -2.86 3.84
C SER A 31 -12.15 -3.58 5.18
N PHE A 32 -13.33 -4.15 5.45
CA PHE A 32 -13.51 -4.94 6.67
C PHE A 32 -12.62 -6.18 6.71
N ASN A 33 -12.17 -6.65 5.56
CA ASN A 33 -11.42 -7.90 5.46
C ASN A 33 -9.94 -7.74 5.14
N ASN A 34 -9.52 -6.58 4.66
CA ASN A 34 -8.16 -6.42 4.19
C ASN A 34 -7.77 -4.95 4.14
N THR A 35 -6.46 -4.69 4.07
CA THR A 35 -5.93 -3.36 3.86
C THR A 35 -4.88 -3.42 2.77
N ILE A 36 -5.00 -2.52 1.81
CA ILE A 36 -4.06 -2.44 0.69
C ILE A 36 -3.44 -1.05 0.71
N VAL A 37 -2.12 -0.99 0.67
CA VAL A 37 -1.38 0.27 0.63
C VAL A 37 -0.63 0.34 -0.69
N THR A 38 -0.86 1.40 -1.44
CA THR A 38 -0.18 1.64 -2.71
C THR A 38 0.46 3.02 -2.64
N ILE A 39 1.75 3.09 -2.90
CA ILE A 39 2.45 4.37 -2.91
C ILE A 39 2.76 4.71 -4.35
N THR A 40 2.35 5.91 -4.74
CA THR A 40 2.49 6.39 -6.12
C THR A 40 3.23 7.71 -6.15
N ASP A 41 3.63 8.13 -7.35
CA ASP A 41 4.12 9.49 -7.53
C ASP A 41 2.92 10.44 -7.63
N MET A 42 3.16 11.72 -7.86
CA MET A 42 2.09 12.71 -7.94
C MET A 42 1.25 12.57 -9.21
N ASN A 43 1.71 11.81 -10.18
CA ASN A 43 0.98 11.54 -11.41
C ASN A 43 0.11 10.29 -11.32
N GLY A 44 0.24 9.53 -10.24
CA GLY A 44 -0.53 8.31 -10.05
C GLY A 44 0.17 7.03 -10.47
N ASN A 45 1.43 7.10 -10.86
CA ASN A 45 2.20 5.91 -11.23
C ASN A 45 2.67 5.18 -9.99
N ALA A 46 2.35 3.90 -9.86
CA ALA A 46 2.70 3.13 -8.67
C ALA A 46 4.20 2.96 -8.53
N ILE A 47 4.71 3.23 -7.34
CA ILE A 47 6.11 3.02 -6.97
C ILE A 47 6.24 1.71 -6.23
N SER A 48 5.38 1.49 -5.24
CA SER A 48 5.38 0.27 -4.43
C SER A 48 3.97 0.00 -3.91
N TRP A 49 3.75 -1.23 -3.51
CA TRP A 49 2.46 -1.61 -2.93
C TRP A 49 2.65 -2.81 -2.02
N ALA A 50 1.72 -2.96 -1.10
CA ALA A 50 1.68 -4.11 -0.21
C ALA A 50 0.26 -4.26 0.32
N SER A 51 -0.08 -5.46 0.73
CA SER A 51 -1.38 -5.72 1.34
C SER A 51 -1.22 -6.66 2.52
N SER A 52 -2.23 -6.70 3.38
CA SER A 52 -2.20 -7.62 4.51
C SER A 52 -2.09 -9.07 4.06
N GLY A 53 -2.76 -9.41 2.97
CA GLY A 53 -2.70 -10.77 2.42
C GLY A 53 -1.32 -11.14 1.91
N GLU A 54 -0.61 -10.20 1.32
CA GLU A 54 0.73 -10.42 0.81
C GLU A 54 1.75 -10.64 1.93
N MET A 55 1.50 -10.07 3.09
CA MET A 55 2.41 -10.21 4.23
C MET A 55 2.25 -11.56 4.94
N GLY A 56 1.46 -12.46 4.42
CA GLY A 56 1.27 -13.78 4.99
C GLY A 56 0.08 -13.90 5.94
N PHE A 57 -0.64 -12.84 6.18
CA PHE A 57 -1.86 -12.91 6.98
C PHE A 57 -2.98 -13.55 6.17
N ARG A 58 -3.72 -14.43 6.79
CA ARG A 58 -4.79 -15.17 6.13
C ARG A 58 -6.10 -15.07 6.91
N GLY A 59 -7.21 -15.14 6.19
CA GLY A 59 -8.54 -15.13 6.81
C GLY A 59 -8.77 -13.86 7.62
N SER A 60 -9.26 -14.01 8.84
CA SER A 60 -9.57 -12.88 9.70
C SER A 60 -8.37 -12.05 10.13
N ARG A 61 -7.16 -12.61 10.03
CA ARG A 61 -5.94 -11.89 10.40
C ARG A 61 -5.66 -10.71 9.45
N LYS A 62 -6.14 -10.77 8.23
CA LYS A 62 -5.94 -9.69 7.25
C LYS A 62 -6.66 -8.40 7.65
N SER A 63 -7.68 -8.49 8.48
CA SER A 63 -8.46 -7.33 8.88
C SER A 63 -7.91 -6.61 10.11
N THR A 64 -6.84 -7.12 10.71
CA THR A 64 -6.30 -6.54 11.93
C THR A 64 -5.49 -5.27 11.67
N PRO A 65 -5.47 -4.31 12.62
CA PRO A 65 -4.61 -3.14 12.49
C PRO A 65 -3.12 -3.48 12.38
N PHE A 66 -2.68 -4.55 13.04
CA PHE A 66 -1.30 -4.99 12.96
C PHE A 66 -0.92 -5.40 11.53
N ALA A 67 -1.82 -6.10 10.84
CA ALA A 67 -1.58 -6.50 9.46
C ALA A 67 -1.48 -5.28 8.55
N ALA A 68 -2.33 -4.28 8.77
CA ALA A 68 -2.27 -3.03 8.02
C ALA A 68 -0.96 -2.29 8.28
N GLN A 69 -0.51 -2.26 9.52
CA GLN A 69 0.76 -1.65 9.90
C GLN A 69 1.91 -2.30 9.15
N THR A 70 1.96 -3.64 9.16
CA THR A 70 3.01 -4.40 8.48
C THR A 70 3.03 -4.11 6.98
N ALA A 71 1.85 -4.09 6.35
CA ALA A 71 1.75 -3.78 4.93
C ALA A 71 2.25 -2.37 4.63
N ALA A 72 1.87 -1.40 5.44
CA ALA A 72 2.30 -0.01 5.24
C ALA A 72 3.80 0.14 5.41
N GLU A 73 4.38 -0.51 6.41
CA GLU A 73 5.82 -0.49 6.63
C GLU A 73 6.58 -1.05 5.43
N THR A 74 6.11 -2.17 4.89
CA THR A 74 6.73 -2.80 3.74
C THR A 74 6.66 -1.90 2.50
N ALA A 75 5.48 -1.34 2.23
CA ALA A 75 5.32 -0.44 1.09
C ALA A 75 6.19 0.81 1.25
N ALA A 76 6.26 1.37 2.45
CA ALA A 76 7.06 2.55 2.72
C ALA A 76 8.55 2.28 2.52
N ALA A 77 9.04 1.16 3.03
CA ALA A 77 10.45 0.79 2.88
C ALA A 77 10.84 0.67 1.41
N ALA A 78 9.98 0.00 0.61
CA ALA A 78 10.24 -0.14 -0.82
C ALA A 78 10.21 1.20 -1.55
N ALA A 79 9.28 2.09 -1.18
CA ALA A 79 9.19 3.41 -1.78
C ALA A 79 10.39 4.29 -1.43
N MET A 80 10.89 4.18 -0.21
CA MET A 80 12.04 4.98 0.23
C MET A 80 13.31 4.65 -0.53
N GLU A 81 13.42 3.44 -1.07
CA GLU A 81 14.52 3.07 -1.95
C GLU A 81 14.57 3.93 -3.21
N HIS A 82 13.43 4.47 -3.61
CA HIS A 82 13.33 5.37 -4.77
C HIS A 82 13.43 6.84 -4.38
N GLY A 83 13.87 7.12 -3.17
CA GLY A 83 14.10 8.46 -2.70
C GLY A 83 12.90 9.20 -2.16
N LEU A 84 11.78 8.51 -1.95
CA LEU A 84 10.57 9.14 -1.44
C LEU A 84 10.77 9.67 -0.02
N LYS A 85 10.37 10.91 0.22
CA LYS A 85 10.49 11.55 1.53
C LYS A 85 9.16 12.04 2.08
N THR A 86 8.31 12.55 1.21
CA THR A 86 7.06 13.22 1.58
C THR A 86 5.91 12.56 0.87
N VAL A 87 4.81 12.31 1.59
CA VAL A 87 3.61 11.72 1.00
C VAL A 87 2.36 12.46 1.42
N GLU A 88 1.39 12.47 0.51
CA GLU A 88 0.03 12.85 0.81
C GLU A 88 -0.75 11.56 0.97
N VAL A 89 -1.54 11.44 2.01
CA VAL A 89 -2.27 10.21 2.28
C VAL A 89 -3.73 10.33 1.86
N TYR A 90 -4.18 9.39 1.06
CA TYR A 90 -5.57 9.28 0.65
C TYR A 90 -6.12 7.98 1.20
N VAL A 91 -7.08 8.07 2.10
CA VAL A 91 -7.66 6.92 2.78
C VAL A 91 -9.04 6.63 2.23
N LYS A 92 -9.33 5.38 1.99
CA LYS A 92 -10.58 4.94 1.41
C LYS A 92 -11.09 3.71 2.13
N GLY A 93 -12.35 3.73 2.53
CA GLY A 93 -13.01 2.58 3.13
C GLY A 93 -13.08 2.59 4.65
N PRO A 94 -13.93 1.75 5.23
CA PRO A 94 -14.24 1.78 6.66
C PRO A 94 -13.43 0.84 7.54
N GLY A 95 -12.43 0.15 7.01
CA GLY A 95 -11.71 -0.89 7.74
C GLY A 95 -10.94 -0.38 8.95
N SER A 96 -10.63 -1.27 9.87
CA SER A 96 -9.91 -0.96 11.10
C SER A 96 -8.45 -0.63 10.88
N GLY A 97 -7.91 -0.94 9.72
CA GLY A 97 -6.49 -0.70 9.42
C GLY A 97 -6.15 0.72 8.98
N ARG A 98 -7.13 1.60 8.84
CA ARG A 98 -6.91 2.96 8.33
C ARG A 98 -5.84 3.71 9.12
N GLU A 99 -6.07 3.89 10.39
CA GLU A 99 -5.17 4.67 11.24
C GLU A 99 -3.83 3.99 11.45
N ALA A 100 -3.84 2.68 11.62
CA ALA A 100 -2.61 1.92 11.81
C ALA A 100 -1.68 2.05 10.60
N ALA A 101 -2.23 2.03 9.39
CA ALA A 101 -1.45 2.21 8.18
C ALA A 101 -0.84 3.61 8.10
N ILE A 102 -1.62 4.64 8.43
CA ILE A 102 -1.13 6.01 8.43
C ILE A 102 0.02 6.18 9.43
N ARG A 103 -0.15 5.67 10.63
CA ARG A 103 0.88 5.73 11.66
C ARG A 103 2.15 5.00 11.24
N ALA A 104 1.98 3.87 10.58
CA ALA A 104 3.12 3.10 10.10
C ALA A 104 3.92 3.84 9.05
N LEU A 105 3.26 4.58 8.15
CA LEU A 105 3.95 5.41 7.18
C LEU A 105 4.78 6.49 7.86
N GLN A 106 4.25 7.13 8.88
CA GLN A 106 4.99 8.13 9.65
C GLN A 106 6.17 7.50 10.40
N ALA A 107 5.94 6.35 11.01
CA ALA A 107 6.97 5.64 11.76
C ALA A 107 8.11 5.15 10.87
N ALA A 108 7.82 4.86 9.62
CA ALA A 108 8.84 4.43 8.66
C ALA A 108 9.77 5.56 8.23
N GLY A 109 9.42 6.79 8.53
CA GLY A 109 10.26 7.94 8.20
C GLY A 109 9.72 8.85 7.11
N LEU A 110 8.54 8.55 6.58
CA LEU A 110 7.91 9.41 5.58
C LEU A 110 7.21 10.59 6.26
N GLU A 111 7.35 11.75 5.68
CA GLU A 111 6.64 12.93 6.17
C GLU A 111 5.27 12.99 5.55
N VAL A 112 4.23 12.93 6.36
CA VAL A 112 2.85 13.01 5.91
C VAL A 112 2.43 14.46 5.93
N THR A 113 2.16 15.04 4.77
CA THR A 113 1.79 16.45 4.64
C THR A 113 0.29 16.68 4.66
N MET A 114 -0.48 15.68 4.23
CA MET A 114 -1.93 15.82 4.14
C MET A 114 -2.56 14.44 4.29
N ILE A 115 -3.69 14.39 4.97
CA ILE A 115 -4.49 13.17 5.07
C ILE A 115 -5.90 13.52 4.59
N LYS A 116 -6.37 12.80 3.59
CA LYS A 116 -7.68 13.06 3.01
C LYS A 116 -8.46 11.76 2.88
N ASP A 117 -9.71 11.79 3.29
CA ASP A 117 -10.61 10.65 3.11
C ASP A 117 -11.29 10.77 1.75
N VAL A 118 -11.08 9.79 0.89
CA VAL A 118 -11.62 9.77 -0.46
C VAL A 118 -12.63 8.63 -0.65
N THR A 119 -13.22 8.16 0.44
CA THR A 119 -14.22 7.10 0.36
C THR A 119 -15.36 7.53 -0.54
N PRO A 120 -15.70 6.75 -1.59
CA PRO A 120 -16.73 7.14 -2.52
C PRO A 120 -18.12 7.08 -1.87
N ILE A 121 -18.89 8.14 -2.10
CA ILE A 121 -20.26 8.21 -1.62
C ILE A 121 -21.17 8.27 -2.84
N PRO A 122 -21.99 7.25 -3.11
CA PRO A 122 -22.83 7.24 -4.29
C PRO A 122 -23.97 8.28 -4.16
N HIS A 123 -24.32 8.88 -5.27
CA HIS A 123 -25.48 9.77 -5.36
C HIS A 123 -26.73 8.95 -5.66
N ASN A 124 -27.11 8.06 -4.73
CA ASN A 124 -28.13 7.03 -4.86
C ASN A 124 -27.67 5.81 -5.66
N GLY A 125 -26.78 5.95 -6.61
CA GLY A 125 -26.13 4.84 -7.30
C GLY A 125 -26.98 3.65 -7.69
N CYS A 126 -26.37 2.49 -7.73
CA CYS A 126 -27.05 1.24 -8.04
C CYS A 126 -27.84 0.73 -6.84
N ARG A 127 -28.88 -0.05 -7.13
CA ARG A 127 -29.60 -0.72 -6.07
C ARG A 127 -28.64 -1.66 -5.31
N PRO A 128 -28.59 -1.59 -3.97
CA PRO A 128 -27.72 -2.48 -3.21
C PRO A 128 -28.18 -3.92 -3.30
N PRO A 129 -27.26 -4.87 -3.06
CA PRO A 129 -27.63 -6.27 -3.09
C PRO A 129 -28.57 -6.61 -1.94
N LYS A 130 -29.21 -7.74 -2.08
CA LYS A 130 -30.09 -8.30 -1.08
C LYS A 130 -29.34 -8.47 0.25
N ARG A 131 -30.05 -8.29 1.34
CA ARG A 131 -29.49 -8.52 2.66
C ARG A 131 -28.96 -9.94 2.80
N ARG A 132 -27.83 -10.03 3.44
CA ARG A 132 -27.24 -11.31 3.76
C ARG A 132 -28.10 -11.99 4.84
N ARG A 133 -28.41 -13.25 4.63
CA ARG A 133 -29.08 -14.07 5.65
C ARG A 133 -28.05 -14.47 6.69
N VAL A 134 -28.43 -14.35 7.93
CA VAL A 134 -27.57 -14.71 9.04
C VAL A 134 -28.13 -15.90 9.78
#